data_e4278b0d235ab7998142a93235d9ae80
#
_entry.id   e4278b0d235ab7998142a93235d9ae80
#
_cell.length_a   1.000
_cell.length_b   1.000
_cell.length_c   1.000
_cell.angle_alpha   90.00
_cell.angle_beta   90.00
_cell.angle_gamma   90.00
#
_symmetry.space_group_name_H-M   'P 1'
#
loop_
_entity.id
_entity.type
_entity.pdbx_description
1 polymer ?
#
loop_
_entity_poly.entity_id
_entity_poly.type
_entity_poly.pdbx_seq_one_letter_code
_entity_poly.pdbx_strand_id
1 'polypeptide(L)'
;MLGASSEGDLRVGREQKRIRAAVESALHRDQIELDVRPAATTHDLLDGITKFRPHVVHFSGHSNEDLIVFEDEQDAPHSGVIVTARAFANAIRATDDPPLLVLLNSCKSAAQIDDLVDQVVPFAIGMADSIDDADAINYAAQFYAAIANGQSVNSAHLAGQVRLELDGLDSADLPTLAWAPDVDPTTTILVRPTDPA
;
A
#
# COMPACT_ATOMS: atom_id res chain seq x y z
N MET A 1 0.70 -7.17 -3.46
CA MET A 1 0.73 -6.88 -2.00
C MET A 1 1.90 -7.63 -1.39
N LEU A 2 2.76 -6.92 -0.69
CA LEU A 2 3.93 -7.44 0.01
C LEU A 2 3.67 -7.34 1.52
N GLY A 3 3.72 -8.44 2.23
CA GLY A 3 3.51 -8.46 3.67
C GLY A 3 4.71 -9.07 4.38
N ALA A 4 5.29 -8.35 5.34
CA ALA A 4 6.43 -8.77 6.11
C ALA A 4 6.18 -8.57 7.63
N SER A 5 6.34 -9.61 8.41
CA SER A 5 6.20 -9.59 9.88
C SER A 5 7.25 -10.50 10.51
N SER A 6 8.53 -10.11 10.35
CA SER A 6 9.67 -10.90 10.83
C SER A 6 9.60 -11.21 12.34
N GLU A 7 8.92 -10.38 13.12
CA GLU A 7 8.70 -10.60 14.56
C GLU A 7 7.42 -11.40 14.85
N GLY A 8 6.58 -11.65 13.84
CA GLY A 8 5.35 -12.44 13.97
C GLY A 8 4.21 -11.73 14.73
N ASP A 9 4.32 -10.43 14.97
CA ASP A 9 3.40 -9.61 15.76
C ASP A 9 2.32 -8.92 14.92
N LEU A 10 2.56 -8.72 13.60
CA LEU A 10 1.59 -8.10 12.69
C LEU A 10 0.67 -9.14 12.04
N ARG A 11 -0.59 -8.75 11.87
CA ARG A 11 -1.62 -9.61 11.26
C ARG A 11 -1.71 -9.43 9.76
N VAL A 12 -0.58 -9.44 9.06
CA VAL A 12 -0.47 -9.25 7.61
C VAL A 12 -1.43 -10.15 6.81
N GLY A 13 -1.54 -11.43 7.18
CA GLY A 13 -2.48 -12.34 6.53
C GLY A 13 -3.95 -11.96 6.72
N ARG A 14 -4.30 -11.32 7.85
CA ARG A 14 -5.65 -10.78 8.08
C ARG A 14 -5.93 -9.57 7.21
N GLU A 15 -4.96 -8.69 7.07
CA GLU A 15 -5.04 -7.54 6.18
C GLU A 15 -5.26 -7.96 4.73
N GLN A 16 -4.43 -8.88 4.22
CA GLN A 16 -4.55 -9.44 2.87
C GLN A 16 -5.94 -10.04 2.63
N LYS A 17 -6.46 -10.79 3.60
CA LYS A 17 -7.82 -11.36 3.52
C LYS A 17 -8.90 -10.28 3.46
N ARG A 18 -8.78 -9.21 4.26
CA ARG A 18 -9.78 -8.13 4.28
C ARG A 18 -9.74 -7.29 3.01
N ILE A 19 -8.57 -6.96 2.51
CA ILE A 19 -8.43 -6.25 1.23
C ILE A 19 -8.99 -7.10 0.08
N ARG A 20 -8.67 -8.39 0.01
CA ARG A 20 -9.23 -9.31 -0.98
C ARG A 20 -10.76 -9.32 -0.93
N ALA A 21 -11.36 -9.48 0.25
CA ALA A 21 -12.81 -9.49 0.41
C ALA A 21 -13.45 -8.16 0.00
N ALA A 22 -12.79 -7.03 0.28
CA ALA A 22 -13.25 -5.70 -0.12
C ALA A 22 -13.25 -5.54 -1.65
N VAL A 23 -12.19 -5.99 -2.33
CA VAL A 23 -12.08 -5.98 -3.79
C VAL A 23 -13.10 -6.93 -4.43
N GLU A 24 -13.22 -8.16 -3.95
CA GLU A 24 -14.15 -9.18 -4.49
C GLU A 24 -15.63 -8.78 -4.38
N SER A 25 -15.98 -7.95 -3.40
CA SER A 25 -17.34 -7.42 -3.22
C SER A 25 -17.64 -6.14 -4.02
N ALA A 26 -16.64 -5.55 -4.67
CA ALA A 26 -16.77 -4.28 -5.36
C ALA A 26 -17.43 -4.40 -6.75
N LEU A 27 -17.89 -3.27 -7.28
CA LEU A 27 -18.56 -3.17 -8.59
C LEU A 27 -17.65 -3.58 -9.76
N HIS A 28 -16.36 -3.20 -9.68
CA HIS A 28 -15.41 -3.41 -10.77
C HIS A 28 -14.35 -4.47 -10.44
N ARG A 29 -14.69 -5.46 -9.59
CA ARG A 29 -13.79 -6.55 -9.17
C ARG A 29 -13.11 -7.28 -10.32
N ASP A 30 -13.81 -7.46 -11.44
CA ASP A 30 -13.34 -8.22 -12.60
C ASP A 30 -12.21 -7.48 -13.38
N GLN A 31 -11.92 -6.23 -13.01
CA GLN A 31 -10.83 -5.42 -13.56
C GLN A 31 -9.59 -5.42 -12.66
N ILE A 32 -9.62 -6.14 -11.54
CA ILE A 32 -8.55 -6.12 -10.54
C ILE A 32 -7.95 -7.51 -10.39
N GLU A 33 -6.66 -7.59 -10.58
CA GLU A 33 -5.86 -8.76 -10.28
C GLU A 33 -5.02 -8.51 -9.03
N LEU A 34 -4.98 -9.47 -8.10
CA LEU A 34 -4.23 -9.40 -6.86
C LEU A 34 -3.11 -10.43 -6.84
N ASP A 35 -1.86 -9.97 -6.85
CA ASP A 35 -0.69 -10.75 -6.46
C ASP A 35 -0.39 -10.51 -4.98
N VAL A 36 -0.38 -11.57 -4.17
CA VAL A 36 -0.21 -11.50 -2.72
C VAL A 36 1.00 -12.34 -2.32
N ARG A 37 1.99 -11.67 -1.72
CA ARG A 37 3.26 -12.27 -1.28
C ARG A 37 3.37 -12.13 0.24
N PRO A 38 2.92 -13.16 1.00
CA PRO A 38 3.14 -13.23 2.45
C PRO A 38 4.61 -13.53 2.73
N ALA A 39 5.10 -13.14 3.89
CA ALA A 39 6.51 -13.27 4.27
C ALA A 39 7.46 -12.70 3.18
N ALA A 40 7.14 -11.47 2.72
CA ALA A 40 7.78 -10.87 1.56
C ALA A 40 9.25 -10.55 1.80
N THR A 41 10.11 -11.06 0.92
CA THR A 41 11.54 -10.79 0.87
C THR A 41 11.87 -9.65 -0.11
N THR A 42 13.10 -9.18 -0.12
CA THR A 42 13.57 -8.22 -1.14
C THR A 42 13.55 -8.81 -2.56
N HIS A 43 13.69 -10.13 -2.68
CA HIS A 43 13.54 -10.84 -3.94
C HIS A 43 12.09 -10.77 -4.43
N ASP A 44 11.11 -10.96 -3.55
CA ASP A 44 9.68 -10.84 -3.87
C ASP A 44 9.30 -9.45 -4.38
N LEU A 45 9.92 -8.40 -3.83
CA LEU A 45 9.74 -7.03 -4.31
C LEU A 45 10.17 -6.91 -5.78
N LEU A 46 11.41 -7.27 -6.10
CA LEU A 46 11.94 -7.16 -7.46
C LEU A 46 11.21 -8.08 -8.45
N ASP A 47 10.91 -9.30 -8.04
CA ASP A 47 10.16 -10.25 -8.84
C ASP A 47 8.73 -9.77 -9.13
N GLY A 48 8.06 -9.21 -8.13
CA GLY A 48 6.73 -8.62 -8.28
C GLY A 48 6.72 -7.44 -9.24
N ILE A 49 7.64 -6.51 -9.10
CA ILE A 49 7.75 -5.34 -9.98
C ILE A 49 7.98 -5.76 -11.45
N THR A 50 8.89 -6.71 -11.68
CA THR A 50 9.30 -7.07 -13.04
C THR A 50 8.35 -8.06 -13.74
N LYS A 51 7.74 -8.99 -13.02
CA LYS A 51 6.89 -10.04 -13.61
C LYS A 51 5.41 -9.68 -13.58
N PHE A 52 4.89 -9.23 -12.43
CA PHE A 52 3.49 -8.89 -12.29
C PHE A 52 3.18 -7.48 -12.84
N ARG A 53 4.17 -6.55 -12.79
CA ARG A 53 4.04 -5.15 -13.27
C ARG A 53 2.83 -4.46 -12.65
N PRO A 54 2.78 -4.28 -11.34
CA PRO A 54 1.60 -3.80 -10.64
C PRO A 54 1.33 -2.32 -10.93
N HIS A 55 0.06 -1.95 -11.07
CA HIS A 55 -0.34 -0.53 -11.03
C HIS A 55 -0.31 0.03 -9.60
N VAL A 56 -0.44 -0.83 -8.61
CA VAL A 56 -0.41 -0.45 -7.18
C VAL A 56 0.50 -1.41 -6.43
N VAL A 57 1.48 -0.85 -5.69
CA VAL A 57 2.30 -1.60 -4.73
C VAL A 57 1.79 -1.29 -3.33
N HIS A 58 1.42 -2.32 -2.58
CA HIS A 58 1.07 -2.23 -1.18
C HIS A 58 2.11 -2.97 -0.36
N PHE A 59 2.72 -2.30 0.59
CA PHE A 59 3.59 -2.89 1.60
C PHE A 59 2.92 -2.81 2.97
N SER A 60 2.91 -3.92 3.69
CA SER A 60 2.46 -4.02 5.07
C SER A 60 3.56 -4.69 5.90
N GLY A 61 4.05 -4.02 6.90
CA GLY A 61 5.19 -4.49 7.69
C GLY A 61 5.69 -3.45 8.68
N HIS A 62 6.86 -3.70 9.24
CA HIS A 62 7.55 -2.74 10.09
C HIS A 62 8.31 -1.70 9.26
N SER A 63 8.24 -0.45 9.69
CA SER A 63 9.06 0.63 9.15
C SER A 63 9.31 1.72 10.21
N ASN A 64 10.19 2.63 9.86
CA ASN A 64 10.35 3.92 10.51
C ASN A 64 10.52 5.02 9.44
N GLU A 65 10.99 6.18 9.82
CA GLU A 65 11.15 7.32 8.92
C GLU A 65 12.07 7.05 7.71
N ASP A 66 13.05 6.15 7.86
CA ASP A 66 14.10 5.91 6.84
C ASP A 66 14.20 4.46 6.36
N LEU A 67 13.56 3.52 7.05
CA LEU A 67 13.79 2.09 6.88
C LEU A 67 12.49 1.31 6.73
N ILE A 68 12.54 0.26 5.92
CA ILE A 68 11.49 -0.75 5.72
C ILE A 68 12.09 -2.12 6.04
N VAL A 69 11.36 -2.97 6.76
CA VAL A 69 11.83 -4.29 7.15
C VAL A 69 11.12 -5.36 6.33
N PHE A 70 11.89 -6.12 5.57
CA PHE A 70 11.45 -7.30 4.82
C PHE A 70 11.78 -8.57 5.60
N GLU A 71 11.21 -9.71 5.19
CA GLU A 71 11.61 -11.01 5.71
C GLU A 71 12.99 -11.43 5.18
N ASP A 72 13.67 -12.28 5.95
CA ASP A 72 14.89 -12.95 5.51
C ASP A 72 14.54 -14.16 4.63
N GLU A 73 15.28 -14.38 3.55
CA GLU A 73 15.12 -15.55 2.66
C GLU A 73 15.37 -16.90 3.36
N GLN A 74 16.01 -16.89 4.51
CA GLN A 74 16.35 -18.11 5.27
C GLN A 74 15.27 -18.47 6.31
N ASP A 75 14.15 -17.75 6.37
CA ASP A 75 13.09 -17.94 7.38
C ASP A 75 13.61 -18.00 8.82
N ALA A 76 14.70 -17.30 9.11
CA ALA A 76 15.26 -17.27 10.45
C ALA A 76 14.30 -16.47 11.38
N PRO A 77 13.84 -17.08 12.50
CA PRO A 77 12.93 -16.39 13.42
C PRO A 77 13.50 -15.05 13.90
N HIS A 78 12.67 -14.00 13.86
CA HIS A 78 13.03 -12.64 14.27
C HIS A 78 14.19 -12.02 13.47
N SER A 79 14.41 -12.49 12.25
CA SER A 79 15.43 -11.97 11.35
C SER A 79 14.74 -11.23 10.20
N GLY A 80 14.82 -9.89 10.22
CA GLY A 80 14.34 -9.04 9.13
C GLY A 80 15.51 -8.43 8.35
N VAL A 81 15.31 -8.24 7.05
CA VAL A 81 16.25 -7.51 6.19
C VAL A 81 15.86 -6.04 6.15
N ILE A 82 16.75 -5.20 6.64
CA ILE A 82 16.54 -3.74 6.67
C ILE A 82 16.85 -3.15 5.30
N VAL A 83 15.87 -2.50 4.70
CA VAL A 83 15.96 -1.80 3.41
C VAL A 83 15.76 -0.30 3.66
N THR A 84 16.66 0.53 3.13
CA THR A 84 16.47 1.99 3.21
C THR A 84 15.32 2.44 2.30
N ALA A 85 14.62 3.52 2.66
CA ALA A 85 13.59 4.15 1.82
C ALA A 85 14.09 4.41 0.39
N ARG A 86 15.34 4.89 0.27
CA ARG A 86 16.00 5.09 -1.02
C ARG A 86 16.18 3.79 -1.82
N ALA A 87 16.58 2.70 -1.19
CA ALA A 87 16.75 1.41 -1.87
C ALA A 87 15.40 0.85 -2.33
N PHE A 88 14.36 1.01 -1.51
CA PHE A 88 12.98 0.67 -1.87
C PHE A 88 12.50 1.49 -3.08
N ALA A 89 12.65 2.82 -3.05
CA ALA A 89 12.29 3.70 -4.16
C ALA A 89 13.04 3.33 -5.46
N ASN A 90 14.33 3.00 -5.38
CA ASN A 90 15.10 2.53 -6.53
C ASN A 90 14.59 1.18 -7.08
N ALA A 91 14.16 0.26 -6.20
CA ALA A 91 13.57 -1.00 -6.64
C ALA A 91 12.23 -0.77 -7.36
N ILE A 92 11.36 0.11 -6.84
CA ILE A 92 10.11 0.49 -7.50
C ILE A 92 10.35 1.11 -8.88
N ARG A 93 11.42 1.91 -9.03
CA ARG A 93 11.78 2.56 -10.30
C ARG A 93 12.47 1.63 -11.30
N ALA A 94 12.95 0.47 -10.87
CA ALA A 94 13.72 -0.47 -11.70
C ALA A 94 12.82 -1.28 -12.66
N THR A 95 11.91 -0.61 -13.36
CA THR A 95 10.99 -1.19 -14.35
C THR A 95 10.64 -0.16 -15.43
N ASP A 96 10.30 -0.65 -16.63
CA ASP A 96 9.80 0.21 -17.72
C ASP A 96 8.35 0.65 -17.49
N ASP A 97 7.61 -0.09 -16.65
CA ASP A 97 6.21 0.19 -16.30
C ASP A 97 6.09 0.44 -14.78
N PRO A 98 6.46 1.62 -14.27
CA PRO A 98 6.38 1.91 -12.84
C PRO A 98 4.92 1.93 -12.35
N PRO A 99 4.67 1.55 -11.08
CA PRO A 99 3.34 1.62 -10.50
C PRO A 99 2.83 3.06 -10.45
N LEU A 100 1.50 3.21 -10.41
CA LEU A 100 0.83 4.51 -10.26
C LEU A 100 0.70 4.94 -8.80
N LEU A 101 0.65 3.97 -7.89
CA LEU A 101 0.48 4.20 -6.46
C LEU A 101 1.36 3.26 -5.65
N VAL A 102 2.02 3.80 -4.62
CA VAL A 102 2.64 3.03 -3.53
C VAL A 102 1.89 3.32 -2.24
N LEU A 103 1.43 2.28 -1.53
CA LEU A 103 0.87 2.39 -0.20
C LEU A 103 1.78 1.67 0.80
N LEU A 104 2.35 2.44 1.73
CA LEU A 104 3.16 1.94 2.83
C LEU A 104 2.30 1.89 4.10
N ASN A 105 1.66 0.74 4.34
CA ASN A 105 0.84 0.51 5.52
C ASN A 105 1.72 0.05 6.69
N SER A 106 2.54 0.97 7.17
CA SER A 106 3.58 0.74 8.18
C SER A 106 3.90 2.01 8.94
N CYS A 107 4.37 1.88 10.18
CA CYS A 107 4.59 3.01 11.09
C CYS A 107 5.56 4.05 10.53
N LYS A 108 5.21 5.35 10.67
CA LYS A 108 6.03 6.52 10.31
C LYS A 108 6.50 6.56 8.85
N SER A 109 5.84 5.82 7.98
CA SER A 109 6.20 5.73 6.56
C SER A 109 5.87 6.99 5.75
N ALA A 110 5.08 7.93 6.30
CA ALA A 110 4.80 9.21 5.64
C ALA A 110 6.07 10.05 5.39
N ALA A 111 7.13 9.89 6.19
CA ALA A 111 8.41 10.54 5.92
C ALA A 111 9.07 10.09 4.60
N GLN A 112 8.68 8.93 4.07
CA GLN A 112 9.26 8.34 2.86
C GLN A 112 8.48 8.67 1.58
N ILE A 113 7.21 9.14 1.69
CA ILE A 113 6.34 9.25 0.52
C ILE A 113 6.66 10.45 -0.38
N ASP A 114 7.23 11.53 0.14
CA ASP A 114 7.62 12.69 -0.67
C ASP A 114 8.72 12.31 -1.66
N ASP A 115 9.74 11.57 -1.23
CA ASP A 115 10.80 11.06 -2.12
C ASP A 115 10.25 10.10 -3.19
N LEU A 116 9.19 9.34 -2.87
CA LEU A 116 8.53 8.45 -3.83
C LEU A 116 7.79 9.23 -4.90
N VAL A 117 7.02 10.27 -4.56
CA VAL A 117 6.24 11.03 -5.55
C VAL A 117 7.11 11.97 -6.37
N ASP A 118 8.20 12.49 -5.82
CA ASP A 118 9.10 13.39 -6.52
C ASP A 118 9.84 12.70 -7.68
N GLN A 119 10.06 11.40 -7.62
CA GLN A 119 10.98 10.73 -8.55
C GLN A 119 10.47 9.40 -9.13
N VAL A 120 9.43 8.78 -8.57
CA VAL A 120 9.14 7.37 -8.84
C VAL A 120 7.69 7.12 -9.24
N VAL A 121 6.70 7.59 -8.48
CA VAL A 121 5.28 7.27 -8.69
C VAL A 121 4.40 8.52 -8.62
N PRO A 122 3.25 8.54 -9.33
CA PRO A 122 2.32 9.67 -9.24
C PRO A 122 1.71 9.87 -7.85
N PHE A 123 1.47 8.78 -7.10
CA PHE A 123 0.81 8.82 -5.80
C PHE A 123 1.52 7.94 -4.78
N ALA A 124 1.60 8.42 -3.53
CA ALA A 124 2.08 7.60 -2.42
C ALA A 124 1.24 7.86 -1.16
N ILE A 125 1.01 6.81 -0.38
CA ILE A 125 0.33 6.86 0.92
C ILE A 125 1.26 6.26 1.97
N GLY A 126 1.37 6.93 3.12
CA GLY A 126 2.12 6.47 4.29
C GLY A 126 1.45 6.88 5.58
N MET A 127 1.95 6.41 6.71
CA MET A 127 1.43 6.72 8.04
C MET A 127 2.30 7.77 8.73
N ALA A 128 1.69 8.86 9.22
CA ALA A 128 2.41 9.98 9.84
C ALA A 128 3.08 9.60 11.17
N ASP A 129 2.54 8.63 11.88
CA ASP A 129 3.09 8.11 13.15
C ASP A 129 2.86 6.61 13.26
N SER A 130 3.09 6.05 14.46
CA SER A 130 2.77 4.67 14.77
C SER A 130 1.26 4.46 14.75
N ILE A 131 0.81 3.56 13.90
CA ILE A 131 -0.59 3.18 13.75
C ILE A 131 -0.82 1.78 14.34
N ASP A 132 -1.98 1.58 15.00
CA ASP A 132 -2.37 0.25 15.44
C ASP A 132 -2.65 -0.66 14.23
N ASP A 133 -2.21 -1.90 14.29
CA ASP A 133 -2.36 -2.88 13.21
C ASP A 133 -3.83 -3.08 12.77
N ALA A 134 -4.79 -3.02 13.72
CA ALA A 134 -6.21 -3.12 13.39
C ALA A 134 -6.71 -1.89 12.59
N ASP A 135 -6.22 -0.71 12.92
CA ASP A 135 -6.60 0.55 12.29
C ASP A 135 -6.01 0.62 10.88
N ALA A 136 -4.73 0.26 10.74
CA ALA A 136 -4.06 0.13 9.45
C ALA A 136 -4.81 -0.82 8.50
N ILE A 137 -5.27 -1.98 9.00
CA ILE A 137 -6.09 -2.94 8.25
C ILE A 137 -7.45 -2.34 7.86
N ASN A 138 -8.12 -1.60 8.77
CA ASN A 138 -9.43 -0.99 8.50
C ASN A 138 -9.31 0.09 7.43
N TYR A 139 -8.31 0.96 7.53
CA TYR A 139 -8.00 1.97 6.52
C TYR A 139 -7.78 1.34 5.15
N ALA A 140 -6.84 0.40 5.04
CA ALA A 140 -6.48 -0.23 3.78
C ALA A 140 -7.67 -0.94 3.12
N ALA A 141 -8.45 -1.70 3.88
CA ALA A 141 -9.63 -2.38 3.36
C ALA A 141 -10.67 -1.41 2.77
N GLN A 142 -10.93 -0.28 3.45
CA GLN A 142 -11.88 0.74 2.97
C GLN A 142 -11.32 1.51 1.79
N PHE A 143 -10.03 1.86 1.79
CA PHE A 143 -9.36 2.48 0.66
C PHE A 143 -9.50 1.62 -0.61
N TYR A 144 -9.15 0.34 -0.55
CA TYR A 144 -9.26 -0.56 -1.71
C TYR A 144 -10.71 -0.85 -2.12
N ALA A 145 -11.66 -0.88 -1.19
CA ALA A 145 -13.08 -0.96 -1.53
C ALA A 145 -13.52 0.24 -2.38
N ALA A 146 -13.09 1.44 -2.02
CA ALA A 146 -13.42 2.67 -2.75
C ALA A 146 -12.75 2.71 -4.14
N ILE A 147 -11.46 2.36 -4.24
CA ILE A 147 -10.75 2.23 -5.53
C ILE A 147 -11.46 1.23 -6.43
N ALA A 148 -11.81 0.05 -5.91
CA ALA A 148 -12.48 -1.01 -6.67
C ALA A 148 -13.92 -0.67 -7.08
N ASN A 149 -14.53 0.34 -6.46
CA ASN A 149 -15.82 0.91 -6.83
C ASN A 149 -15.69 2.13 -7.76
N GLY A 150 -14.49 2.42 -8.29
CA GLY A 150 -14.27 3.48 -9.28
C GLY A 150 -14.17 4.88 -8.69
N GLN A 151 -13.89 5.02 -7.39
CA GLN A 151 -13.62 6.31 -6.78
C GLN A 151 -12.23 6.83 -7.14
N SER A 152 -12.06 8.16 -7.12
CA SER A 152 -10.75 8.78 -7.30
C SER A 152 -9.81 8.43 -6.16
N VAL A 153 -8.49 8.58 -6.39
CA VAL A 153 -7.46 8.33 -5.36
C VAL A 153 -7.73 9.14 -4.09
N ASN A 154 -8.09 10.43 -4.24
CA ASN A 154 -8.43 11.29 -3.11
C ASN A 154 -9.69 10.83 -2.37
N SER A 155 -10.77 10.49 -3.10
CA SER A 155 -12.01 10.02 -2.48
C SER A 155 -11.82 8.68 -1.76
N ALA A 156 -10.98 7.80 -2.29
CA ALA A 156 -10.64 6.54 -1.66
C ALA A 156 -9.82 6.74 -0.37
N HIS A 157 -8.84 7.66 -0.40
CA HIS A 157 -8.08 8.04 0.78
C HIS A 157 -8.98 8.60 1.90
N LEU A 158 -9.84 9.57 1.56
CA LEU A 158 -10.80 10.12 2.50
C LEU A 158 -11.76 9.05 3.05
N ALA A 159 -12.23 8.11 2.21
CA ALA A 159 -13.10 7.02 2.67
C ALA A 159 -12.39 6.13 3.71
N GLY A 160 -11.09 5.88 3.55
CA GLY A 160 -10.28 5.17 4.54
C GLY A 160 -10.19 5.92 5.87
N GLN A 161 -9.93 7.24 5.85
CA GLN A 161 -9.88 8.08 7.05
C GLN A 161 -11.23 8.13 7.76
N VAL A 162 -12.31 8.40 7.01
CA VAL A 162 -13.69 8.42 7.55
C VAL A 162 -14.08 7.07 8.15
N ARG A 163 -13.59 5.96 7.62
CA ARG A 163 -13.80 4.63 8.22
C ARG A 163 -13.26 4.58 9.65
N LEU A 164 -12.04 5.09 9.87
CA LEU A 164 -11.45 5.15 11.20
C LEU A 164 -12.22 6.07 12.14
N GLU A 165 -12.66 7.25 11.65
CA GLU A 165 -13.50 8.18 12.42
C GLU A 165 -14.83 7.53 12.86
N LEU A 166 -15.52 6.82 11.94
CA LEU A 166 -16.78 6.15 12.22
C LEU A 166 -16.63 4.99 13.23
N ASP A 167 -15.45 4.39 13.30
CA ASP A 167 -15.13 3.38 14.30
C ASP A 167 -14.70 4.03 15.64
N GLY A 168 -14.62 5.36 15.72
CA GLY A 168 -14.25 6.11 16.93
C GLY A 168 -12.76 6.03 17.26
N LEU A 169 -11.90 5.87 16.25
CA LEU A 169 -10.46 5.70 16.41
C LEU A 169 -9.73 7.03 16.24
N ASP A 170 -8.75 7.28 17.11
CA ASP A 170 -7.93 8.51 17.11
C ASP A 170 -6.86 8.52 15.97
N SER A 171 -6.74 7.43 15.23
CA SER A 171 -5.74 7.24 14.16
C SER A 171 -6.19 7.75 12.78
N ALA A 172 -7.36 8.38 12.67
CA ALA A 172 -7.95 8.79 11.41
C ALA A 172 -7.07 9.75 10.60
N ASP A 173 -6.31 10.62 11.27
CA ASP A 173 -5.43 11.61 10.64
C ASP A 173 -4.01 11.06 10.31
N LEU A 174 -3.71 9.82 10.69
CA LEU A 174 -2.38 9.23 10.46
C LEU A 174 -2.10 8.86 8.99
N PRO A 175 -3.06 8.32 8.21
CA PRO A 175 -2.83 8.07 6.81
C PRO A 175 -2.67 9.40 6.05
N THR A 176 -1.56 9.53 5.33
CA THR A 176 -1.18 10.73 4.58
C THR A 176 -1.02 10.39 3.11
N LEU A 177 -1.61 11.19 2.23
CA LEU A 177 -1.50 11.07 0.77
C LEU A 177 -0.58 12.16 0.22
N ALA A 178 0.43 11.78 -0.53
CA ALA A 178 1.26 12.67 -1.35
C ALA A 178 1.06 12.37 -2.84
N TRP A 179 1.28 13.37 -3.70
CA TRP A 179 1.16 13.24 -5.14
C TRP A 179 2.13 14.15 -5.89
N ALA A 180 2.54 13.72 -7.09
CA ALA A 180 3.40 14.50 -7.97
C ALA A 180 2.69 15.77 -8.48
N PRO A 181 3.41 16.87 -8.76
CA PRO A 181 2.80 18.17 -9.10
C PRO A 181 1.96 18.18 -10.40
N ASP A 182 2.18 17.22 -11.29
CA ASP A 182 1.56 17.11 -12.60
C ASP A 182 0.30 16.22 -12.62
N VAL A 183 -0.11 15.67 -11.47
CA VAL A 183 -1.29 14.82 -11.34
C VAL A 183 -2.28 15.39 -10.32
N ASP A 184 -3.56 15.06 -10.51
CA ASP A 184 -4.64 15.48 -9.61
C ASP A 184 -5.31 14.24 -8.98
N PRO A 185 -5.13 14.01 -7.66
CA PRO A 185 -5.72 12.87 -6.98
C PRO A 185 -7.26 12.90 -6.95
N THR A 186 -7.88 14.08 -7.15
CA THR A 186 -9.34 14.21 -7.13
C THR A 186 -10.01 13.72 -8.42
N THR A 187 -9.25 13.67 -9.50
CA THR A 187 -9.74 13.26 -10.84
C THR A 187 -9.14 11.95 -11.31
N THR A 188 -8.06 11.48 -10.68
CA THR A 188 -7.41 10.22 -11.06
C THR A 188 -8.18 9.03 -10.52
N ILE A 189 -8.66 8.17 -11.44
CA ILE A 189 -9.40 6.93 -11.17
C ILE A 189 -8.56 5.75 -11.66
N LEU A 190 -8.17 4.86 -10.74
CA LEU A 190 -7.33 3.69 -11.05
C LEU A 190 -8.12 2.53 -11.66
N VAL A 191 -9.37 2.36 -11.25
CA VAL A 191 -10.29 1.34 -11.78
C VAL A 191 -11.48 2.05 -12.41
N ARG A 192 -11.50 2.13 -13.73
CA ARG A 192 -12.57 2.83 -14.45
C ARG A 192 -13.76 1.91 -14.68
N PRO A 193 -15.01 2.42 -14.52
CA PRO A 193 -16.17 1.69 -14.98
C PRO A 193 -16.00 1.31 -16.46
N THR A 194 -16.31 0.06 -16.81
CA THR A 194 -16.51 -0.30 -18.22
C THR A 194 -17.77 0.40 -18.67
N ASP A 195 -17.72 1.17 -19.76
CA ASP A 195 -18.93 1.71 -20.38
C ASP A 195 -19.91 0.56 -20.62
N PRO A 196 -21.18 0.70 -20.21
CA PRO A 196 -22.19 -0.30 -20.54
C PRO A 196 -22.31 -0.37 -22.07
N ALA A 197 -22.12 -1.57 -22.62
CA ALA A 197 -22.26 -1.86 -24.05
C ALA A 197 -23.69 -1.61 -24.54
#